data_67658476b04313a0c88234db663d2bc6
#
_entry.id   67658476b04313a0c88234db663d2bc6
#
_cell.length_a   1.000
_cell.length_b   1.000
_cell.length_c   1.000
_cell.angle_alpha   90.00
_cell.angle_beta   90.00
_cell.angle_gamma   90.00
#
_symmetry.space_group_name_H-M   'P 1'
#
loop_
_entity.id
_entity.type
_entity.pdbx_description
1 polymer ?
#
loop_
_entity_poly.entity_id
_entity_poly.type
_entity_poly.pdbx_seq_one_letter_code
_entity_poly.pdbx_strand_id
1 'polypeptide(L)'
;MRIIKMELALLRSKFRGSMLGVLVGDCVGSPYEGEETLTPDMKTVLQQSFDKLERTEFKAPVMQFTVDSAMTQSLAESLVDRKSLDIVDVARRFVKSYYQDPSRGYGISVVTVFQKLQANKLTDTISPAKEQYNGLGSFGNGGAMRVAPLSLFCYNDHNKLIDYVKKETEITHTHKWGINGAILQALAVQQSINLNPNEELNVSSFVDNLIDKMDKIEVDQTEDYLELDEGLYKDQLCTIKELISEDSDCPHDEKVVQTLGVGLNALYSVPTAIFCFLRAQRPIKDYSRR
;
A
#
# COMPACT_ATOMS: atom_id res chain seq x y z
N MET A 1 13.76 10.79 20.40
CA MET A 1 12.58 9.87 20.48
C MET A 1 13.02 8.61 21.25
N ARG A 2 12.46 8.33 22.42
CA ARG A 2 12.78 7.10 23.18
C ARG A 2 12.19 5.91 22.40
N ILE A 3 13.04 5.05 21.88
CA ILE A 3 12.63 3.74 21.36
C ILE A 3 12.14 2.94 22.55
N ILE A 4 10.82 2.83 22.71
CA ILE A 4 10.21 1.90 23.67
C ILE A 4 10.59 0.52 23.15
N LYS A 5 11.34 -0.23 23.95
CA LYS A 5 11.70 -1.61 23.61
C LYS A 5 10.41 -2.43 23.64
N MET A 6 9.79 -2.61 22.47
CA MET A 6 8.54 -3.34 22.33
C MET A 6 8.74 -4.78 22.78
N GLU A 7 7.84 -5.32 23.60
CA GLU A 7 7.89 -6.73 23.96
C GLU A 7 7.80 -7.62 22.70
N LEU A 8 8.61 -8.65 22.65
CA LEU A 8 8.69 -9.53 21.50
C LEU A 8 7.34 -10.17 21.12
N ALA A 9 6.50 -10.47 22.11
CA ALA A 9 5.15 -10.99 21.90
C ALA A 9 4.26 -9.98 21.16
N LEU A 10 4.30 -8.71 21.58
CA LEU A 10 3.55 -7.63 20.94
C LEU A 10 4.05 -7.39 19.50
N LEU A 11 5.36 -7.36 19.29
CA LEU A 11 5.93 -7.20 17.96
C LEU A 11 5.50 -8.32 17.01
N ARG A 12 5.54 -9.58 17.46
CA ARG A 12 5.05 -10.74 16.70
C ARG A 12 3.57 -10.61 16.36
N SER A 13 2.74 -10.16 17.32
CA SER A 13 1.32 -9.93 17.09
C SER A 13 1.07 -8.89 16.02
N LYS A 14 1.78 -7.75 16.06
CA LYS A 14 1.69 -6.69 15.05
C LYS A 14 2.14 -7.16 13.66
N PHE A 15 3.22 -7.93 13.59
CA PHE A 15 3.71 -8.49 12.31
C PHE A 15 2.68 -9.44 11.70
N ARG A 16 2.12 -10.34 12.51
CA ARG A 16 1.04 -11.22 12.04
C ARG A 16 -0.19 -10.44 11.61
N GLY A 17 -0.60 -9.43 12.39
CA GLY A 17 -1.72 -8.55 12.07
C GLY A 17 -1.51 -7.81 10.76
N SER A 18 -0.32 -7.27 10.50
CA SER A 18 0.02 -6.61 9.25
C SER A 18 -0.10 -7.54 8.05
N MET A 19 0.51 -8.73 8.10
CA MET A 19 0.47 -9.70 7.00
C MET A 19 -0.94 -10.28 6.76
N LEU A 20 -1.68 -10.56 7.83
CA LEU A 20 -3.07 -11.00 7.71
C LEU A 20 -3.97 -9.87 7.21
N GLY A 21 -3.71 -8.63 7.60
CA GLY A 21 -4.44 -7.45 7.13
C GLY A 21 -4.30 -7.25 5.62
N VAL A 22 -3.11 -7.45 5.06
CA VAL A 22 -2.90 -7.43 3.59
C VAL A 22 -3.78 -8.48 2.92
N LEU A 23 -3.71 -9.74 3.38
CA LEU A 23 -4.49 -10.83 2.80
C LEU A 23 -6.00 -10.60 2.90
N VAL A 24 -6.48 -10.18 4.08
CA VAL A 24 -7.91 -9.92 4.29
C VAL A 24 -8.38 -8.73 3.47
N GLY A 25 -7.61 -7.65 3.44
CA GLY A 25 -7.91 -6.45 2.65
C GLY A 25 -7.99 -6.76 1.15
N ASP A 26 -7.04 -7.50 0.62
CA ASP A 26 -7.03 -7.98 -0.76
C ASP A 26 -8.27 -8.84 -1.07
N CYS A 27 -8.51 -9.89 -0.29
CA CYS A 27 -9.66 -10.77 -0.51
C CYS A 27 -11.02 -10.06 -0.43
N VAL A 28 -11.16 -9.09 0.48
CA VAL A 28 -12.43 -8.35 0.67
C VAL A 28 -12.58 -7.23 -0.35
N GLY A 29 -11.48 -6.58 -0.72
CA GLY A 29 -11.49 -5.46 -1.67
C GLY A 29 -11.58 -5.89 -3.13
N SER A 30 -10.99 -7.04 -3.49
CA SER A 30 -10.86 -7.47 -4.89
C SER A 30 -12.16 -7.52 -5.71
N PRO A 31 -13.36 -7.86 -5.16
CA PRO A 31 -14.60 -7.83 -5.94
C PRO A 31 -15.04 -6.42 -6.37
N TYR A 32 -14.46 -5.38 -5.77
CA TYR A 32 -14.79 -3.97 -6.01
C TYR A 32 -13.66 -3.21 -6.71
N GLU A 33 -12.59 -3.90 -7.03
CA GLU A 33 -11.45 -3.31 -7.73
C GLU A 33 -11.87 -2.83 -9.13
N GLY A 34 -11.51 -1.59 -9.46
CA GLY A 34 -11.89 -0.95 -10.73
C GLY A 34 -13.21 -0.16 -10.67
N GLU A 35 -13.98 -0.26 -9.60
CA GLU A 35 -15.18 0.56 -9.41
C GLU A 35 -14.77 1.94 -8.84
N GLU A 36 -15.13 3.03 -9.53
CA GLU A 36 -14.87 4.38 -9.01
C GLU A 36 -15.76 4.70 -7.80
N THR A 37 -17.02 4.23 -7.83
CA THR A 37 -17.98 4.40 -6.74
C THR A 37 -18.84 3.17 -6.59
N LEU A 38 -19.11 2.76 -5.35
CA LEU A 38 -20.05 1.68 -5.07
C LEU A 38 -21.48 2.20 -5.13
N THR A 39 -22.34 1.51 -5.86
CA THR A 39 -23.78 1.80 -5.85
C THR A 39 -24.38 1.49 -4.47
N PRO A 40 -25.55 2.08 -4.09
CA PRO A 40 -26.21 1.76 -2.83
C PRO A 40 -26.50 0.26 -2.66
N ASP A 41 -26.83 -0.44 -3.73
CA ASP A 41 -27.07 -1.89 -3.70
C ASP A 41 -25.77 -2.66 -3.41
N MET A 42 -24.66 -2.29 -4.02
CA MET A 42 -23.35 -2.90 -3.75
C MET A 42 -22.91 -2.67 -2.30
N LYS A 43 -23.10 -1.46 -1.77
CA LYS A 43 -22.83 -1.15 -0.34
C LYS A 43 -23.69 -2.01 0.58
N THR A 44 -24.98 -2.20 0.24
CA THR A 44 -25.91 -3.05 1.01
C THR A 44 -25.45 -4.51 1.00
N VAL A 45 -25.06 -5.05 -0.15
CA VAL A 45 -24.57 -6.44 -0.28
C VAL A 45 -23.26 -6.62 0.49
N LEU A 46 -22.35 -5.64 0.42
CA LEU A 46 -21.08 -5.65 1.16
C LEU A 46 -21.36 -5.68 2.68
N GLN A 47 -22.22 -4.79 3.18
CA GLN A 47 -22.57 -4.75 4.60
C GLN A 47 -23.20 -6.08 5.06
N GLN A 48 -24.17 -6.63 4.30
CA GLN A 48 -24.75 -7.92 4.61
C GLN A 48 -23.72 -9.07 4.64
N SER A 49 -22.68 -8.96 3.83
CA SER A 49 -21.58 -9.94 3.83
C SER A 49 -20.77 -9.85 5.12
N PHE A 50 -20.45 -8.64 5.60
CA PHE A 50 -19.81 -8.45 6.90
C PHE A 50 -20.69 -8.93 8.06
N ASP A 51 -21.98 -8.58 8.08
CA ASP A 51 -22.92 -9.01 9.13
C ASP A 51 -23.03 -10.54 9.22
N LYS A 52 -22.89 -11.23 8.09
CA LYS A 52 -22.84 -12.72 8.06
C LYS A 52 -21.55 -13.26 8.66
N LEU A 53 -20.41 -12.60 8.46
CA LEU A 53 -19.11 -13.04 9.02
C LEU A 53 -19.09 -12.95 10.55
N GLU A 54 -19.89 -12.08 11.16
CA GLU A 54 -20.03 -11.99 12.62
C GLU A 54 -20.80 -13.17 13.24
N ARG A 55 -21.52 -13.96 12.43
CA ARG A 55 -22.30 -15.12 12.91
C ARG A 55 -21.40 -16.34 13.05
N THR A 56 -21.34 -16.91 14.26
CA THR A 56 -20.51 -18.09 14.56
C THR A 56 -20.86 -19.33 13.73
N GLU A 57 -22.11 -19.42 13.23
CA GLU A 57 -22.62 -20.53 12.42
C GLU A 57 -22.36 -20.33 10.92
N PHE A 58 -21.92 -19.14 10.51
CA PHE A 58 -21.69 -18.84 9.10
C PHE A 58 -20.37 -19.43 8.63
N LYS A 59 -20.45 -20.35 7.68
CA LYS A 59 -19.27 -20.83 6.97
C LYS A 59 -18.93 -19.84 5.86
N ALA A 60 -17.90 -19.02 6.09
CA ALA A 60 -17.46 -18.03 5.11
C ALA A 60 -17.16 -18.70 3.75
N PRO A 61 -17.50 -18.06 2.63
CA PRO A 61 -17.07 -18.53 1.31
C PRO A 61 -15.55 -18.48 1.23
N VAL A 62 -14.98 -19.37 0.44
CA VAL A 62 -13.55 -19.30 0.12
C VAL A 62 -13.33 -18.10 -0.80
N MET A 63 -12.63 -17.10 -0.32
CA MET A 63 -12.24 -15.93 -1.10
C MET A 63 -10.84 -16.16 -1.67
N GLN A 64 -10.62 -15.69 -2.90
CA GLN A 64 -9.32 -15.78 -3.54
C GLN A 64 -8.58 -14.47 -3.37
N PHE A 65 -7.31 -14.55 -3.03
CA PHE A 65 -6.42 -13.41 -3.04
C PHE A 65 -5.92 -13.10 -4.46
N THR A 66 -5.54 -11.86 -4.71
CA THR A 66 -5.07 -11.36 -6.00
C THR A 66 -3.55 -11.27 -6.08
N VAL A 67 -3.07 -10.54 -7.08
CA VAL A 67 -1.66 -10.19 -7.28
C VAL A 67 -1.05 -9.49 -6.05
N ASP A 68 -1.84 -8.74 -5.30
CA ASP A 68 -1.42 -7.99 -4.12
C ASP A 68 -0.81 -8.92 -3.07
N SER A 69 -1.57 -9.92 -2.63
CA SER A 69 -1.07 -10.93 -1.68
C SER A 69 0.00 -11.83 -2.29
N ALA A 70 -0.12 -12.19 -3.58
CA ALA A 70 0.85 -13.05 -4.24
C ALA A 70 2.26 -12.42 -4.29
N MET A 71 2.35 -11.14 -4.63
CA MET A 71 3.61 -10.41 -4.65
C MET A 71 4.10 -10.06 -3.24
N THR A 72 3.20 -9.73 -2.31
CA THR A 72 3.53 -9.54 -0.88
C THR A 72 4.16 -10.80 -0.30
N GLN A 73 3.58 -11.98 -0.55
CA GLN A 73 4.13 -13.26 -0.11
C GLN A 73 5.51 -13.52 -0.71
N SER A 74 5.67 -13.32 -2.01
CA SER A 74 6.94 -13.51 -2.72
C SER A 74 8.06 -12.65 -2.14
N LEU A 75 7.77 -11.38 -1.83
CA LEU A 75 8.70 -10.47 -1.19
C LEU A 75 9.04 -10.91 0.24
N ALA A 76 8.04 -11.28 1.03
CA ALA A 76 8.25 -11.75 2.41
C ALA A 76 9.12 -13.01 2.46
N GLU A 77 8.86 -13.98 1.58
CA GLU A 77 9.66 -15.21 1.47
C GLU A 77 11.12 -14.91 1.11
N SER A 78 11.37 -13.99 0.17
CA SER A 78 12.72 -13.57 -0.19
C SER A 78 13.46 -12.97 1.01
N LEU A 79 12.82 -12.04 1.73
CA LEU A 79 13.40 -11.40 2.92
C LEU A 79 13.71 -12.42 4.04
N VAL A 80 12.83 -13.40 4.22
CA VAL A 80 13.02 -14.48 5.22
C VAL A 80 14.19 -15.39 4.84
N ASP A 81 14.29 -15.78 3.57
CA ASP A 81 15.33 -16.72 3.11
C ASP A 81 16.69 -16.05 3.00
N ARG A 82 16.73 -14.82 2.43
CA ARG A 82 17.98 -14.08 2.18
C ARG A 82 18.50 -13.30 3.38
N LYS A 83 17.63 -12.99 4.37
CA LYS A 83 17.94 -12.12 5.52
C LYS A 83 18.39 -10.70 5.14
N SER A 84 18.14 -10.32 3.91
CA SER A 84 18.42 -9.01 3.30
C SER A 84 17.56 -8.84 2.05
N LEU A 85 17.49 -7.62 1.51
CA LEU A 85 16.88 -7.41 0.21
C LEU A 85 17.84 -7.92 -0.90
N ASP A 86 17.41 -8.96 -1.60
CA ASP A 86 18.06 -9.52 -2.79
C ASP A 86 17.12 -9.27 -4.00
N ILE A 87 17.40 -8.24 -4.76
CA ILE A 87 16.54 -7.78 -5.88
C ILE A 87 16.38 -8.88 -6.94
N VAL A 88 17.42 -9.62 -7.22
CA VAL A 88 17.37 -10.72 -8.21
C VAL A 88 16.50 -11.87 -7.71
N ASP A 89 16.57 -12.19 -6.41
CA ASP A 89 15.72 -13.22 -5.81
C ASP A 89 14.26 -12.76 -5.76
N VAL A 90 13.98 -11.51 -5.40
CA VAL A 90 12.62 -10.94 -5.42
C VAL A 90 12.05 -10.98 -6.84
N ALA A 91 12.78 -10.46 -7.83
CA ALA A 91 12.34 -10.48 -9.23
C ALA A 91 12.07 -11.91 -9.72
N ARG A 92 12.92 -12.87 -9.36
CA ARG A 92 12.73 -14.29 -9.69
C ARG A 92 11.45 -14.84 -9.10
N ARG A 93 11.14 -14.52 -7.84
CA ARG A 93 9.91 -14.97 -7.16
C ARG A 93 8.67 -14.34 -7.77
N PHE A 94 8.70 -13.07 -8.13
CA PHE A 94 7.61 -12.39 -8.83
C PHE A 94 7.31 -13.05 -10.18
N VAL A 95 8.33 -13.27 -11.01
CA VAL A 95 8.20 -13.97 -12.29
C VAL A 95 7.63 -15.38 -12.07
N LYS A 96 8.18 -16.12 -11.10
CA LYS A 96 7.69 -17.48 -10.78
C LYS A 96 6.23 -17.46 -10.34
N SER A 97 5.84 -16.55 -9.45
CA SER A 97 4.47 -16.42 -8.94
C SER A 97 3.49 -16.14 -10.07
N TYR A 98 3.83 -15.23 -10.99
CA TYR A 98 3.02 -14.95 -12.16
C TYR A 98 2.80 -16.19 -13.04
N TYR A 99 3.86 -16.92 -13.38
CA TYR A 99 3.72 -18.11 -14.23
C TYR A 99 3.04 -19.30 -13.54
N GLN A 100 3.02 -19.34 -12.20
CA GLN A 100 2.27 -20.35 -11.44
C GLN A 100 0.76 -20.10 -11.47
N ASP A 101 0.33 -18.84 -11.41
CA ASP A 101 -1.08 -18.48 -11.46
C ASP A 101 -1.26 -17.08 -12.09
N PRO A 102 -1.33 -17.00 -13.42
CA PRO A 102 -1.46 -15.74 -14.14
C PRO A 102 -2.85 -15.10 -14.02
N SER A 103 -3.83 -15.82 -13.48
CA SER A 103 -5.22 -15.36 -13.36
C SER A 103 -5.48 -14.41 -12.16
N ARG A 104 -4.44 -14.07 -11.38
CA ARG A 104 -4.57 -13.25 -10.17
C ARG A 104 -4.67 -11.74 -10.40
N GLY A 105 -5.04 -11.29 -11.58
CA GLY A 105 -5.26 -9.85 -11.84
C GLY A 105 -3.98 -9.04 -12.08
N TYR A 106 -2.91 -9.67 -12.59
CA TYR A 106 -1.71 -8.94 -12.96
C TYR A 106 -2.00 -7.92 -14.08
N GLY A 107 -1.57 -6.67 -13.88
CA GLY A 107 -1.70 -5.63 -14.90
C GLY A 107 -0.92 -5.98 -16.19
N ILE A 108 -1.44 -5.59 -17.34
CA ILE A 108 -0.84 -5.94 -18.66
C ILE A 108 0.61 -5.45 -18.77
N SER A 109 0.92 -4.26 -18.26
CA SER A 109 2.25 -3.68 -18.32
C SER A 109 3.27 -4.47 -17.47
N VAL A 110 2.89 -4.92 -16.28
CA VAL A 110 3.78 -5.72 -15.42
C VAL A 110 4.00 -7.12 -15.98
N VAL A 111 3.03 -7.71 -16.69
CA VAL A 111 3.20 -8.98 -17.42
C VAL A 111 4.32 -8.86 -18.45
N THR A 112 4.35 -7.75 -19.20
CA THR A 112 5.44 -7.47 -20.16
C THR A 112 6.80 -7.35 -19.45
N VAL A 113 6.85 -6.72 -18.28
CA VAL A 113 8.08 -6.66 -17.47
C VAL A 113 8.53 -8.06 -17.08
N PHE A 114 7.63 -8.93 -16.60
CA PHE A 114 7.99 -10.30 -16.20
C PHE A 114 8.49 -11.15 -17.37
N GLN A 115 7.88 -10.99 -18.55
CA GLN A 115 8.37 -11.65 -19.79
C GLN A 115 9.79 -11.21 -20.14
N LYS A 116 10.09 -9.91 -20.06
CA LYS A 116 11.43 -9.39 -20.33
C LYS A 116 12.44 -9.83 -19.28
N LEU A 117 12.07 -9.84 -17.99
CA LEU A 117 12.90 -10.35 -16.91
C LEU A 117 13.24 -11.84 -17.08
N GLN A 118 12.29 -12.64 -17.56
CA GLN A 118 12.52 -14.03 -17.88
C GLN A 118 13.46 -14.18 -19.09
N ALA A 119 13.22 -13.41 -20.15
CA ALA A 119 13.98 -13.47 -21.39
C ALA A 119 15.46 -13.07 -21.17
N ASN A 120 15.72 -12.05 -20.34
CA ASN A 120 17.08 -11.60 -20.00
C ASN A 120 17.71 -12.42 -18.86
N LYS A 121 17.04 -13.47 -18.36
CA LYS A 121 17.51 -14.33 -17.26
C LYS A 121 17.85 -13.55 -15.99
N LEU A 122 17.14 -12.44 -15.73
CA LEU A 122 17.32 -11.58 -14.56
C LEU A 122 18.70 -10.90 -14.48
N THR A 123 19.40 -10.73 -15.60
CA THR A 123 20.68 -10.03 -15.65
C THR A 123 20.52 -8.52 -15.50
N ASP A 124 19.35 -8.00 -15.87
CA ASP A 124 18.92 -6.64 -15.67
C ASP A 124 17.50 -6.63 -15.12
N THR A 125 17.34 -6.20 -13.88
CA THR A 125 16.07 -6.22 -13.15
C THR A 125 15.31 -4.90 -13.20
N ILE A 126 15.87 -3.85 -13.81
CA ILE A 126 15.32 -2.49 -13.78
C ILE A 126 14.90 -2.01 -15.17
N SER A 127 15.73 -2.21 -16.19
CA SER A 127 15.44 -1.70 -17.55
C SER A 127 14.09 -2.15 -18.10
N PRO A 128 13.61 -3.40 -17.87
CA PRO A 128 12.28 -3.79 -18.31
C PRO A 128 11.15 -2.90 -17.76
N ALA A 129 11.29 -2.43 -16.54
CA ALA A 129 10.31 -1.53 -15.91
C ALA A 129 10.43 -0.09 -16.45
N LYS A 130 11.65 0.39 -16.73
CA LYS A 130 11.88 1.72 -17.29
C LYS A 130 11.29 1.90 -18.68
N GLU A 131 11.20 0.84 -19.46
CA GLU A 131 10.67 0.90 -20.83
C GLU A 131 9.14 1.05 -20.89
N GLN A 132 8.43 0.88 -19.76
CA GLN A 132 6.98 1.05 -19.72
C GLN A 132 6.60 2.50 -20.03
N TYR A 133 5.42 2.67 -20.63
CA TYR A 133 4.85 3.99 -20.94
C TYR A 133 5.82 4.92 -21.69
N ASN A 134 6.45 4.38 -22.75
CA ASN A 134 7.41 5.12 -23.59
C ASN A 134 8.64 5.67 -22.83
N GLY A 135 9.10 4.95 -21.82
CA GLY A 135 10.27 5.33 -21.03
C GLY A 135 9.95 6.12 -19.76
N LEU A 136 8.70 6.46 -19.51
CA LEU A 136 8.31 7.16 -18.28
C LEU A 136 8.27 6.23 -17.05
N GLY A 137 8.17 4.91 -17.27
CA GLY A 137 7.93 3.96 -16.19
C GLY A 137 6.48 3.95 -15.72
N SER A 138 6.13 2.97 -14.90
CA SER A 138 4.77 2.87 -14.35
C SER A 138 4.60 3.77 -13.13
N PHE A 139 3.52 4.53 -13.10
CA PHE A 139 3.05 5.37 -12.00
C PHE A 139 1.98 4.68 -11.13
N GLY A 140 1.72 3.40 -11.38
CA GLY A 140 0.73 2.62 -10.66
C GLY A 140 1.11 2.30 -9.21
N ASN A 141 0.13 1.84 -8.44
CA ASN A 141 0.26 1.51 -7.02
C ASN A 141 0.85 0.12 -6.72
N GLY A 142 1.29 -0.61 -7.76
CA GLY A 142 1.78 -1.98 -7.60
C GLY A 142 3.02 -2.14 -6.71
N GLY A 143 3.83 -1.09 -6.50
CA GLY A 143 4.86 -1.08 -5.47
C GLY A 143 4.27 -0.95 -4.06
N ALA A 144 3.27 -0.07 -3.88
CA ALA A 144 2.64 0.19 -2.59
C ALA A 144 1.84 -1.01 -2.07
N MET A 145 1.13 -1.73 -2.96
CA MET A 145 0.27 -2.85 -2.59
C MET A 145 1.02 -3.99 -1.88
N ARG A 146 2.31 -4.17 -2.18
CA ARG A 146 3.11 -5.32 -1.72
C ARG A 146 4.18 -4.98 -0.69
N VAL A 147 4.34 -3.71 -0.32
CA VAL A 147 5.49 -3.20 0.43
C VAL A 147 5.52 -3.56 1.93
N ALA A 148 4.41 -4.03 2.49
CA ALA A 148 4.29 -4.31 3.92
C ALA A 148 5.44 -5.15 4.51
N PRO A 149 5.94 -6.23 3.88
CA PRO A 149 7.07 -7.01 4.40
C PRO A 149 8.34 -6.20 4.61
N LEU A 150 8.61 -5.18 3.77
CA LEU A 150 9.76 -4.28 3.95
C LEU A 150 9.60 -3.41 5.20
N SER A 151 8.39 -2.91 5.46
CA SER A 151 8.10 -2.15 6.67
C SER A 151 8.30 -2.97 7.94
N LEU A 152 7.97 -4.28 7.89
CA LEU A 152 8.22 -5.21 9.00
C LEU A 152 9.72 -5.50 9.14
N PHE A 153 10.42 -5.75 8.04
CA PHE A 153 11.84 -6.07 8.03
C PHE A 153 12.71 -4.91 8.52
N CYS A 154 12.31 -3.67 8.17
CA CYS A 154 12.99 -2.43 8.54
C CYS A 154 12.22 -1.62 9.60
N TYR A 155 11.46 -2.28 10.51
CA TYR A 155 10.53 -1.59 11.42
C TYR A 155 11.21 -0.54 12.31
N ASN A 156 12.50 -0.66 12.59
CA ASN A 156 13.31 0.24 13.42
C ASN A 156 14.39 1.02 12.64
N ASP A 157 14.43 0.90 11.32
CA ASP A 157 15.45 1.56 10.48
C ASP A 157 14.76 2.27 9.29
N HIS A 158 14.55 3.56 9.47
CA HIS A 158 13.81 4.41 8.52
C HIS A 158 14.56 4.58 7.19
N ASN A 159 15.86 4.86 7.25
CA ASN A 159 16.65 5.11 6.04
C ASN A 159 16.80 3.85 5.20
N LYS A 160 17.02 2.73 5.87
CA LYS A 160 17.06 1.42 5.21
C LYS A 160 15.72 1.06 4.57
N LEU A 161 14.59 1.41 5.22
CA LEU A 161 13.26 1.18 4.66
C LEU A 161 13.11 1.91 3.33
N ILE A 162 13.41 3.20 3.28
CA ILE A 162 13.29 4.02 2.06
C ILE A 162 14.15 3.45 0.94
N ASP A 163 15.42 3.13 1.21
CA ASP A 163 16.33 2.55 0.22
C ASP A 163 15.81 1.21 -0.31
N TYR A 164 15.34 0.33 0.59
CA TYR A 164 14.83 -0.99 0.20
C TYR A 164 13.54 -0.89 -0.60
N VAL A 165 12.61 -0.03 -0.21
CA VAL A 165 11.35 0.19 -0.93
C VAL A 165 11.61 0.71 -2.33
N LYS A 166 12.49 1.70 -2.48
CA LYS A 166 12.86 2.23 -3.79
C LYS A 166 13.38 1.11 -4.69
N LYS A 167 14.41 0.40 -4.26
CA LYS A 167 15.04 -0.68 -5.03
C LYS A 167 14.06 -1.81 -5.40
N GLU A 168 13.18 -2.19 -4.49
CA GLU A 168 12.19 -3.23 -4.72
C GLU A 168 11.12 -2.78 -5.71
N THR A 169 10.63 -1.55 -5.55
CA THR A 169 9.60 -0.97 -6.43
C THR A 169 10.11 -0.84 -7.86
N GLU A 170 11.37 -0.46 -8.05
CA GLU A 170 12.00 -0.29 -9.37
C GLU A 170 12.03 -1.57 -10.22
N ILE A 171 11.82 -2.76 -9.65
CA ILE A 171 11.65 -4.00 -10.44
C ILE A 171 10.48 -3.88 -11.42
N THR A 172 9.44 -3.13 -11.06
CA THR A 172 8.18 -3.05 -11.84
C THR A 172 7.68 -1.63 -12.08
N HIS A 173 8.03 -0.66 -11.24
CA HIS A 173 7.55 0.72 -11.28
C HIS A 173 8.71 1.68 -11.08
N THR A 174 9.00 2.48 -12.11
CA THR A 174 10.16 3.40 -12.09
C THR A 174 9.76 4.87 -12.18
N HIS A 175 8.47 5.17 -12.35
CA HIS A 175 7.97 6.53 -12.28
C HIS A 175 7.98 7.03 -10.82
N LYS A 176 8.31 8.32 -10.61
CA LYS A 176 8.39 8.94 -9.27
C LYS A 176 7.13 8.74 -8.43
N TRP A 177 5.93 8.84 -9.02
CA TRP A 177 4.69 8.58 -8.28
C TRP A 177 4.58 7.14 -7.78
N GLY A 178 4.94 6.16 -8.60
CA GLY A 178 4.91 4.76 -8.19
C GLY A 178 5.89 4.48 -7.04
N ILE A 179 7.10 5.03 -7.12
CA ILE A 179 8.15 4.86 -6.11
C ILE A 179 7.78 5.59 -4.81
N ASN A 180 7.40 6.87 -4.89
CA ASN A 180 7.05 7.68 -3.73
C ASN A 180 5.77 7.17 -3.03
N GLY A 181 4.79 6.64 -3.81
CA GLY A 181 3.62 5.99 -3.25
C GLY A 181 3.96 4.74 -2.45
N ALA A 182 4.87 3.91 -2.96
CA ALA A 182 5.35 2.75 -2.22
C ALA A 182 6.10 3.16 -0.94
N ILE A 183 6.93 4.21 -1.01
CA ILE A 183 7.63 4.75 0.15
C ILE A 183 6.61 5.28 1.18
N LEU A 184 5.63 6.08 0.77
CA LEU A 184 4.59 6.60 1.66
C LEU A 184 3.82 5.47 2.36
N GLN A 185 3.39 4.46 1.60
CA GLN A 185 2.70 3.30 2.17
C GLN A 185 3.58 2.55 3.18
N ALA A 186 4.85 2.34 2.85
CA ALA A 186 5.78 1.69 3.75
C ALA A 186 6.01 2.47 5.05
N LEU A 187 6.11 3.80 4.94
CA LEU A 187 6.26 4.70 6.09
C LEU A 187 5.02 4.68 6.99
N ALA A 188 3.81 4.67 6.40
CA ALA A 188 2.56 4.58 7.14
C ALA A 188 2.47 3.25 7.91
N VAL A 189 2.83 2.13 7.29
CA VAL A 189 2.88 0.81 7.95
C VAL A 189 3.95 0.79 9.05
N GLN A 190 5.18 1.28 8.80
CA GLN A 190 6.23 1.35 9.80
C GLN A 190 5.82 2.21 11.00
N GLN A 191 5.17 3.33 10.75
CA GLN A 191 4.69 4.23 11.81
C GLN A 191 3.60 3.54 12.63
N SER A 192 2.66 2.83 12.00
CA SER A 192 1.60 2.08 12.67
C SER A 192 2.14 0.94 13.56
N ILE A 193 3.17 0.22 13.12
CA ILE A 193 3.81 -0.83 13.91
C ILE A 193 4.41 -0.26 15.20
N ASN A 194 4.93 0.97 15.15
CA ASN A 194 5.58 1.61 16.29
C ASN A 194 4.60 2.34 17.24
N LEU A 195 3.29 2.36 16.96
CA LEU A 195 2.29 2.92 17.88
C LEU A 195 2.13 2.06 19.14
N ASN A 196 1.79 2.72 20.24
CA ASN A 196 1.39 2.03 21.47
C ASN A 196 -0.09 1.58 21.33
N PRO A 197 -0.41 0.29 21.43
CA PRO A 197 -1.80 -0.18 21.28
C PRO A 197 -2.72 0.21 22.45
N ASN A 198 -2.16 0.70 23.55
CA ASN A 198 -2.93 1.16 24.73
C ASN A 198 -3.22 2.66 24.68
N GLU A 199 -2.81 3.37 23.65
CA GLU A 199 -3.03 4.79 23.44
C GLU A 199 -3.89 5.01 22.22
N GLU A 200 -4.80 5.98 22.29
CA GLU A 200 -5.57 6.39 21.12
C GLU A 200 -4.63 6.99 20.05
N LEU A 201 -4.92 6.69 18.79
CA LEU A 201 -4.16 7.25 17.69
C LEU A 201 -4.40 8.76 17.61
N ASN A 202 -3.34 9.53 17.76
CA ASN A 202 -3.37 10.94 17.41
C ASN A 202 -3.26 11.08 15.88
N VAL A 203 -4.42 11.20 15.23
CA VAL A 203 -4.54 11.22 13.76
C VAL A 203 -3.78 12.40 13.17
N SER A 204 -3.87 13.60 13.75
CA SER A 204 -3.15 14.79 13.26
C SER A 204 -1.65 14.57 13.29
N SER A 205 -1.11 14.12 14.42
CA SER A 205 0.32 13.85 14.55
C SER A 205 0.79 12.73 13.63
N PHE A 206 -0.08 11.75 13.34
CA PHE A 206 0.23 10.69 12.40
C PHE A 206 0.44 11.24 10.98
N VAL A 207 -0.46 12.09 10.52
CA VAL A 207 -0.38 12.73 9.19
C VAL A 207 0.80 13.70 9.14
N ASP A 208 0.99 14.54 10.16
CA ASP A 208 2.10 15.52 10.21
C ASP A 208 3.46 14.83 10.09
N ASN A 209 3.65 13.69 10.75
CA ASN A 209 4.88 12.91 10.63
C ASN A 209 5.11 12.35 9.21
N LEU A 210 4.04 12.00 8.48
CA LEU A 210 4.16 11.55 7.09
C LEU A 210 4.46 12.73 6.16
N ILE A 211 3.83 13.89 6.37
CA ILE A 211 4.11 15.13 5.62
C ILE A 211 5.58 15.50 5.74
N ASP A 212 6.11 15.55 6.96
CA ASP A 212 7.52 15.90 7.22
C ASP A 212 8.52 14.96 6.52
N LYS A 213 8.16 13.70 6.38
CA LYS A 213 8.99 12.70 5.72
C LYS A 213 8.90 12.81 4.20
N MET A 214 7.68 12.95 3.67
CA MET A 214 7.48 13.05 2.23
C MET A 214 8.03 14.36 1.67
N ASP A 215 7.89 15.48 2.38
CA ASP A 215 8.49 16.76 2.01
C ASP A 215 10.01 16.63 1.74
N LYS A 216 10.74 15.95 2.62
CA LYS A 216 12.18 15.71 2.44
C LYS A 216 12.51 14.85 1.24
N ILE A 217 11.70 13.80 1.01
CA ILE A 217 11.90 12.85 -0.09
C ILE A 217 11.62 13.53 -1.43
N GLU A 218 10.58 14.37 -1.50
CA GLU A 218 10.15 15.02 -2.73
C GLU A 218 11.04 16.22 -3.08
N VAL A 219 11.55 16.96 -2.09
CA VAL A 219 12.51 18.06 -2.30
C VAL A 219 13.82 17.55 -2.91
N ASP A 220 14.36 16.44 -2.42
CA ASP A 220 15.59 15.86 -2.95
C ASP A 220 15.48 15.43 -4.43
N GLN A 221 14.26 15.29 -4.95
CA GLN A 221 14.00 14.85 -6.32
C GLN A 221 13.72 16.01 -7.30
N THR A 222 13.51 17.25 -6.80
CA THR A 222 13.18 18.42 -7.66
C THR A 222 14.36 18.99 -8.40
N GLU A 223 15.60 18.66 -8.05
CA GLU A 223 16.80 19.18 -8.74
C GLU A 223 17.01 18.61 -10.15
N ASP A 224 16.36 17.49 -10.49
CA ASP A 224 16.58 16.77 -11.76
C ASP A 224 15.54 17.05 -12.86
N TYR A 225 14.44 17.77 -12.59
CA TYR A 225 13.35 17.93 -13.56
C TYR A 225 12.81 19.35 -13.68
N LEU A 226 12.96 19.93 -14.87
CA LEU A 226 12.29 21.16 -15.33
C LEU A 226 10.80 20.91 -15.66
N GLU A 227 10.13 19.95 -15.04
CA GLU A 227 8.74 19.59 -15.37
C GLU A 227 7.74 20.15 -14.38
N LEU A 228 6.78 20.85 -14.99
CA LEU A 228 5.53 21.42 -14.48
C LEU A 228 4.89 20.60 -13.36
N ASP A 229 4.53 21.29 -12.31
CA ASP A 229 3.46 21.10 -11.30
C ASP A 229 2.78 19.72 -11.30
N GLU A 230 3.56 18.66 -11.16
CA GLU A 230 3.03 17.34 -10.92
C GLU A 230 2.73 17.21 -9.44
N GLY A 231 1.50 16.83 -9.11
CA GLY A 231 1.02 16.69 -7.73
C GLY A 231 1.98 15.92 -6.83
N LEU A 232 2.14 16.39 -5.61
CA LEU A 232 3.02 15.83 -4.59
C LEU A 232 2.23 15.03 -3.55
N TYR A 233 2.84 14.00 -2.98
CA TYR A 233 2.25 13.26 -1.87
C TYR A 233 2.08 14.11 -0.62
N LYS A 234 2.96 15.07 -0.41
CA LYS A 234 2.81 16.06 0.65
C LYS A 234 1.48 16.79 0.55
N ASP A 235 1.07 17.23 -0.65
CA ASP A 235 -0.18 17.96 -0.86
C ASP A 235 -1.40 17.07 -0.62
N GLN A 236 -1.34 15.82 -1.09
CA GLN A 236 -2.36 14.82 -0.80
C GLN A 236 -2.51 14.54 0.71
N LEU A 237 -1.42 14.51 1.45
CA LEU A 237 -1.44 14.35 2.90
C LEU A 237 -2.01 15.59 3.61
N CYS A 238 -1.73 16.79 3.13
CA CYS A 238 -2.38 18.02 3.62
C CYS A 238 -3.89 17.96 3.40
N THR A 239 -4.33 17.52 2.22
CA THR A 239 -5.73 17.29 1.90
C THR A 239 -6.40 16.27 2.83
N ILE A 240 -5.70 15.17 3.17
CA ILE A 240 -6.18 14.22 4.17
C ILE A 240 -6.41 14.91 5.53
N LYS A 241 -5.47 15.75 5.95
CA LYS A 241 -5.59 16.48 7.21
C LYS A 241 -6.80 17.42 7.24
N GLU A 242 -7.06 18.12 6.14
CA GLU A 242 -8.25 18.96 5.98
C GLU A 242 -9.54 18.14 6.07
N LEU A 243 -9.65 17.07 5.29
CA LEU A 243 -10.82 16.18 5.27
C LEU A 243 -11.11 15.55 6.65
N ILE A 244 -10.07 15.22 7.41
CA ILE A 244 -10.21 14.64 8.77
C ILE A 244 -10.63 15.70 9.78
N SER A 245 -10.20 16.95 9.61
CA SER A 245 -10.51 18.06 10.51
C SER A 245 -11.92 18.60 10.36
N GLU A 246 -12.60 18.33 9.25
CA GLU A 246 -13.98 18.75 9.03
C GLU A 246 -14.92 18.15 10.09
N ASP A 247 -15.62 19.02 10.81
CA ASP A 247 -16.42 18.68 12.01
C ASP A 247 -17.79 18.06 11.67
N SER A 248 -18.09 17.90 10.40
CA SER A 248 -19.28 17.20 9.93
C SER A 248 -19.09 15.68 10.03
N ASP A 249 -20.14 14.98 10.39
CA ASP A 249 -20.28 13.53 10.57
C ASP A 249 -19.77 12.65 9.41
N CYS A 250 -18.52 12.74 9.04
CA CYS A 250 -17.79 12.16 7.91
C CYS A 250 -17.98 12.92 6.57
N PRO A 251 -16.90 13.27 5.87
CA PRO A 251 -17.02 13.65 4.49
C PRO A 251 -17.72 12.53 3.71
N HIS A 252 -18.68 12.88 2.85
CA HIS A 252 -19.33 11.89 2.00
C HIS A 252 -18.29 11.18 1.14
N ASP A 253 -18.44 9.89 0.92
CA ASP A 253 -17.50 9.09 0.12
C ASP A 253 -17.21 9.74 -1.25
N GLU A 254 -18.24 10.36 -1.87
CA GLU A 254 -18.10 11.09 -3.13
C GLU A 254 -17.12 12.26 -3.03
N LYS A 255 -17.14 13.03 -1.94
CA LYS A 255 -16.18 14.11 -1.71
C LYS A 255 -14.76 13.56 -1.59
N VAL A 256 -14.57 12.47 -0.87
CA VAL A 256 -13.24 11.83 -0.75
C VAL A 256 -12.73 11.38 -2.10
N VAL A 257 -13.57 10.72 -2.89
CA VAL A 257 -13.22 10.26 -4.25
C VAL A 257 -12.87 11.44 -5.16
N GLN A 258 -13.63 12.53 -5.13
CA GLN A 258 -13.37 13.71 -5.94
C GLN A 258 -12.11 14.47 -5.53
N THR A 259 -11.76 14.44 -4.23
CA THR A 259 -10.68 15.27 -3.69
C THR A 259 -9.35 14.52 -3.68
N LEU A 260 -9.31 13.26 -3.21
CA LEU A 260 -8.10 12.43 -3.13
C LEU A 260 -7.91 11.58 -4.38
N GLY A 261 -8.99 11.24 -5.07
CA GLY A 261 -9.00 10.33 -6.20
C GLY A 261 -8.98 8.85 -5.80
N VAL A 262 -9.16 8.01 -6.80
CA VAL A 262 -9.15 6.55 -6.70
C VAL A 262 -8.48 5.94 -7.94
N GLY A 263 -8.43 4.62 -8.01
CA GLY A 263 -7.93 3.88 -9.16
C GLY A 263 -6.49 3.42 -9.02
N LEU A 264 -5.84 3.11 -10.14
CA LEU A 264 -4.53 2.45 -10.14
C LEU A 264 -3.34 3.39 -9.97
N ASN A 265 -3.54 4.71 -10.15
CA ASN A 265 -2.48 5.68 -9.95
C ASN A 265 -2.12 5.77 -8.46
N ALA A 266 -0.84 5.57 -8.15
CA ALA A 266 -0.35 5.57 -6.77
C ALA A 266 -0.56 6.92 -6.06
N LEU A 267 -0.49 8.05 -6.80
CA LEU A 267 -0.70 9.39 -6.23
C LEU A 267 -2.10 9.57 -5.65
N TYR A 268 -3.08 8.81 -6.13
CA TYR A 268 -4.48 8.88 -5.67
C TYR A 268 -4.81 7.74 -4.70
N SER A 269 -4.56 6.50 -5.10
CA SER A 269 -4.99 5.33 -4.33
C SER A 269 -4.28 5.19 -2.98
N VAL A 270 -3.00 5.53 -2.89
CA VAL A 270 -2.23 5.39 -1.64
C VAL A 270 -2.70 6.39 -0.57
N PRO A 271 -2.82 7.71 -0.86
CA PRO A 271 -3.40 8.65 0.10
C PRO A 271 -4.82 8.29 0.51
N THR A 272 -5.66 7.86 -0.43
CA THR A 272 -7.04 7.45 -0.13
C THR A 272 -7.08 6.23 0.81
N ALA A 273 -6.20 5.24 0.63
CA ALA A 273 -6.08 4.12 1.55
C ALA A 273 -5.65 4.56 2.96
N ILE A 274 -4.70 5.50 3.06
CA ILE A 274 -4.27 6.08 4.34
C ILE A 274 -5.42 6.86 4.98
N PHE A 275 -6.18 7.64 4.22
CA PHE A 275 -7.37 8.33 4.71
C PHE A 275 -8.40 7.34 5.30
N CYS A 276 -8.70 6.25 4.60
CA CYS A 276 -9.62 5.22 5.07
C CYS A 276 -9.15 4.58 6.39
N PHE A 277 -7.85 4.29 6.51
CA PHE A 277 -7.26 3.80 7.76
C PHE A 277 -7.45 4.79 8.91
N LEU A 278 -7.17 6.06 8.69
CA LEU A 278 -7.27 7.12 9.71
C LEU A 278 -8.73 7.39 10.09
N ARG A 279 -9.64 7.38 9.12
CA ARG A 279 -11.08 7.52 9.35
C ARG A 279 -11.63 6.39 10.22
N ALA A 280 -11.16 5.17 10.02
CA ALA A 280 -11.59 4.00 10.80
C ALA A 280 -11.19 4.06 12.28
N GLN A 281 -10.21 4.90 12.65
CA GLN A 281 -9.81 5.11 14.05
C GLN A 281 -10.74 6.03 14.84
N ARG A 282 -11.67 6.75 14.19
CA ARG A 282 -12.63 7.60 14.88
C ARG A 282 -13.67 6.74 15.60
N PRO A 283 -13.99 7.01 16.87
CA PRO A 283 -15.10 6.35 17.55
C PRO A 283 -16.39 6.64 16.79
N ILE A 284 -17.06 5.61 16.33
CA ILE A 284 -18.38 5.77 15.69
C ILE A 284 -19.36 6.00 16.83
N LYS A 285 -19.88 7.23 16.95
CA LYS A 285 -20.83 7.62 18.00
C LYS A 285 -22.19 6.92 17.88
N ASP A 286 -22.51 6.39 16.70
CA ASP A 286 -23.77 5.71 16.42
C ASP A 286 -23.57 4.52 15.49
N TYR A 287 -23.66 3.32 16.07
CA TYR A 287 -23.58 2.05 15.33
C TYR A 287 -24.81 1.78 14.46
N SER A 288 -25.92 2.52 14.60
CA SER A 288 -27.14 2.34 13.83
C SER A 288 -27.05 2.94 12.42
N ARG A 289 -25.97 3.67 12.11
CA ARG A 289 -25.73 4.31 10.80
C ARG A 289 -24.62 3.63 9.99
N ARG A 290 -24.28 2.39 10.35
CA ARG A 290 -23.37 1.58 9.55
C ARG A 290 -24.05 0.99 8.34
#